data_cf375b594173d40a49becd84f3a053b6
#
_entry.id   cf375b594173d40a49becd84f3a053b6
#
_cell.length_a   1.000
_cell.length_b   1.000
_cell.length_c   1.000
_cell.angle_alpha   90.00
_cell.angle_beta   90.00
_cell.angle_gamma   90.00
#
_symmetry.space_group_name_H-M   'P 1'
#
loop_
_entity.id
_entity.type
_entity.pdbx_description
1 polymer ?
#
loop_
_entity_poly.entity_id
_entity_poly.type
_entity_poly.pdbx_seq_one_letter_code
_entity_poly.pdbx_strand_id
1 'polypeptide(L)'
;MAAIDETAVRARIGAFRTAEGAGIPAGMVDSVATREGLVQVALMVAKADAARQEPMRRALEADLAAMPGVRNATVMFTAPRAAAPQPQAQAQAQAQEPGTLLGQVGSIVAVASGKGGVGKSTVAVNLAVALARQGKRVGLLDADIYGPSLPRMLGTKGKPEMAGNKLVPIEAWGLKAISIGHVVEEETAMVWRGPMVLNALTQLMTQVAWPELDVMVLDLPPGTGDVQLTLAQRLKLAGAVIVSTPQDISLLDARRGISMFRQVRVPILGVVENMSFFCCPNCGTRTDIFGHGGAEAEAQRLGVPFLGAVPLLAPIRETSDAGTPIAASAPESEAGRAFAAVATAVAAGLDGAGPARGPRIVIE
;
A
#
# COMPACT_ATOMS: atom_id res chain seq x y z
N MET A 1 10.96 40.74 -7.12
CA MET A 1 11.36 40.12 -8.40
C MET A 1 10.12 39.35 -8.89
N ALA A 2 9.65 39.60 -10.11
CA ALA A 2 8.46 38.93 -10.65
C ALA A 2 8.80 37.43 -10.78
N ALA A 3 7.93 36.55 -10.29
CA ALA A 3 8.07 35.12 -10.47
C ALA A 3 7.91 34.82 -11.97
N ILE A 4 8.84 34.06 -12.54
CA ILE A 4 8.72 33.62 -13.92
C ILE A 4 7.58 32.60 -14.02
N ASP A 5 6.70 32.77 -15.00
CA ASP A 5 5.60 31.84 -15.25
C ASP A 5 5.88 30.89 -16.42
N GLU A 6 5.13 29.82 -16.50
CA GLU A 6 5.25 28.82 -17.55
C GLU A 6 4.98 29.40 -18.95
N THR A 7 4.09 30.39 -19.06
CA THR A 7 3.71 31.03 -20.31
C THR A 7 4.88 31.79 -20.92
N ALA A 8 5.62 32.54 -20.09
CA ALA A 8 6.82 33.27 -20.54
C ALA A 8 7.93 32.30 -21.00
N VAL A 9 8.11 31.16 -20.30
CA VAL A 9 9.08 30.13 -20.70
C VAL A 9 8.68 29.49 -22.03
N ARG A 10 7.42 29.13 -22.22
CA ARG A 10 6.90 28.56 -23.47
C ARG A 10 7.05 29.54 -24.66
N ALA A 11 6.77 30.82 -24.43
CA ALA A 11 6.96 31.86 -25.43
C ALA A 11 8.44 31.97 -25.84
N ARG A 12 9.36 31.91 -24.86
CA ARG A 12 10.82 31.92 -25.13
C ARG A 12 11.27 30.72 -25.93
N ILE A 13 10.80 29.50 -25.59
CA ILE A 13 11.09 28.27 -26.34
C ILE A 13 10.60 28.39 -27.78
N GLY A 14 9.39 28.94 -28.01
CA GLY A 14 8.86 29.14 -29.35
C GLY A 14 9.67 30.14 -30.20
N ALA A 15 10.27 31.15 -29.57
CA ALA A 15 11.14 32.15 -30.20
C ALA A 15 12.60 31.67 -30.36
N PHE A 16 13.02 30.62 -29.66
CA PHE A 16 14.39 30.12 -29.69
C PHE A 16 14.81 29.65 -31.09
N ARG A 17 16.03 30.02 -31.50
CA ARG A 17 16.67 29.55 -32.73
C ARG A 17 18.11 29.16 -32.44
N THR A 18 18.56 28.06 -33.01
CA THR A 18 19.96 27.67 -32.96
C THR A 18 20.82 28.61 -33.86
N ALA A 19 22.14 28.54 -33.75
CA ALA A 19 23.05 29.28 -34.61
C ALA A 19 22.82 29.00 -36.10
N GLU A 20 22.28 27.85 -36.45
CA GLU A 20 21.91 27.42 -37.80
C GLU A 20 20.49 27.81 -38.22
N GLY A 21 19.78 28.56 -37.36
CA GLY A 21 18.41 29.03 -37.58
C GLY A 21 17.29 28.01 -37.31
N ALA A 22 17.62 26.81 -36.81
CA ALA A 22 16.64 25.80 -36.49
C ALA A 22 15.88 26.15 -35.18
N GLY A 23 14.56 26.08 -35.22
CA GLY A 23 13.72 26.25 -34.04
C GLY A 23 13.33 24.92 -33.40
N ILE A 24 12.74 25.00 -32.22
CA ILE A 24 12.18 23.81 -31.51
C ILE A 24 10.74 23.64 -31.98
N PRO A 25 10.38 22.50 -32.61
CA PRO A 25 9.01 22.22 -32.99
C PRO A 25 8.11 22.15 -31.73
N ALA A 26 6.91 22.73 -31.79
CA ALA A 26 5.97 22.74 -30.66
C ALA A 26 5.67 21.32 -30.15
N GLY A 27 5.61 20.32 -31.04
CA GLY A 27 5.42 18.92 -30.70
C GLY A 27 6.63 18.23 -30.02
N MET A 28 7.79 18.90 -29.98
CA MET A 28 8.98 18.38 -29.28
C MET A 28 8.96 18.74 -27.78
N VAL A 29 8.19 19.72 -27.36
CA VAL A 29 8.10 20.14 -25.96
C VAL A 29 7.05 19.26 -25.25
N ASP A 30 7.53 18.36 -24.39
CA ASP A 30 6.69 17.45 -23.60
C ASP A 30 6.10 18.16 -22.38
N SER A 31 6.95 18.81 -21.59
CA SER A 31 6.51 19.55 -20.41
C SER A 31 7.42 20.73 -20.09
N VAL A 32 6.84 21.74 -19.44
CA VAL A 32 7.52 22.90 -18.87
C VAL A 32 7.04 23.07 -17.44
N ALA A 33 7.94 23.17 -16.49
CA ALA A 33 7.65 23.43 -15.10
C ALA A 33 8.50 24.58 -14.57
N THR A 34 7.87 25.48 -13.79
CA THR A 34 8.55 26.61 -13.15
C THR A 34 8.23 26.64 -11.66
N ARG A 35 9.28 26.75 -10.83
CA ARG A 35 9.11 26.88 -9.38
C ARG A 35 10.25 27.72 -8.79
N GLU A 36 9.93 28.83 -8.12
CA GLU A 36 10.89 29.67 -7.40
C GLU A 36 12.15 30.06 -8.23
N GLY A 37 11.95 30.33 -9.52
CA GLY A 37 13.05 30.67 -10.44
C GLY A 37 13.83 29.46 -10.99
N LEU A 38 13.40 28.23 -10.69
CA LEU A 38 13.87 27.02 -11.34
C LEU A 38 12.98 26.73 -12.55
N VAL A 39 13.59 26.49 -13.70
CA VAL A 39 12.90 26.14 -14.94
C VAL A 39 13.33 24.73 -15.36
N GLN A 40 12.37 23.86 -15.58
CA GLN A 40 12.60 22.51 -16.10
C GLN A 40 11.81 22.33 -17.40
N VAL A 41 12.49 21.89 -18.46
CA VAL A 41 11.89 21.63 -19.76
C VAL A 41 12.23 20.21 -20.19
N ALA A 42 11.20 19.45 -20.56
CA ALA A 42 11.37 18.12 -21.14
C ALA A 42 11.10 18.20 -22.65
N LEU A 43 12.03 17.68 -23.45
CA LEU A 43 11.92 17.60 -24.90
C LEU A 43 11.81 16.15 -25.35
N MET A 44 10.80 15.81 -26.14
CA MET A 44 10.67 14.49 -26.74
C MET A 44 11.67 14.29 -27.88
N VAL A 45 12.62 13.40 -27.68
CA VAL A 45 13.64 13.05 -28.68
C VAL A 45 13.83 11.54 -28.70
N ALA A 46 13.85 10.94 -29.89
CA ALA A 46 14.11 9.52 -30.00
C ALA A 46 15.54 9.20 -29.51
N LYS A 47 15.72 8.06 -28.82
CA LYS A 47 17.00 7.66 -28.23
C LYS A 47 18.17 7.68 -29.25
N ALA A 48 17.88 7.34 -30.52
CA ALA A 48 18.84 7.35 -31.61
C ALA A 48 19.28 8.78 -31.98
N ASP A 49 18.46 9.80 -31.77
CA ASP A 49 18.72 11.19 -32.15
C ASP A 49 19.22 12.02 -30.96
N ALA A 50 19.24 11.52 -29.76
CA ALA A 50 19.60 12.26 -28.55
C ALA A 50 21.01 12.86 -28.64
N ALA A 51 21.99 12.09 -29.09
CA ALA A 51 23.37 12.58 -29.26
C ALA A 51 23.47 13.70 -30.28
N ARG A 52 22.70 13.64 -31.37
CA ARG A 52 22.68 14.66 -32.42
C ARG A 52 21.98 15.95 -31.97
N GLN A 53 21.03 15.86 -31.08
CA GLN A 53 20.25 16.99 -30.53
C GLN A 53 20.89 17.62 -29.29
N GLU A 54 21.96 17.05 -28.75
CA GLU A 54 22.62 17.54 -27.53
C GLU A 54 23.13 19.00 -27.64
N PRO A 55 23.70 19.46 -28.78
CA PRO A 55 24.08 20.87 -28.91
C PRO A 55 22.88 21.82 -28.83
N MET A 56 21.73 21.48 -29.41
CA MET A 56 20.52 22.25 -29.34
C MET A 56 19.96 22.29 -27.88
N ARG A 57 19.98 21.16 -27.16
CA ARG A 57 19.58 21.09 -25.78
C ARG A 57 20.37 22.06 -24.90
N ARG A 58 21.71 22.05 -25.03
CA ARG A 58 22.62 22.96 -24.30
C ARG A 58 22.38 24.41 -24.62
N ALA A 59 22.19 24.73 -25.91
CA ALA A 59 21.91 26.09 -26.35
C ALA A 59 20.58 26.63 -25.79
N LEU A 60 19.52 25.80 -25.77
CA LEU A 60 18.25 26.16 -25.17
C LEU A 60 18.39 26.34 -23.64
N GLU A 61 19.11 25.45 -22.97
CA GLU A 61 19.35 25.52 -21.52
C GLU A 61 20.05 26.84 -21.14
N ALA A 62 21.07 27.22 -21.90
CA ALA A 62 21.77 28.52 -21.72
C ALA A 62 20.87 29.73 -22.00
N ASP A 63 20.02 29.66 -23.03
CA ASP A 63 19.09 30.73 -23.38
C ASP A 63 18.00 30.92 -22.29
N LEU A 64 17.47 29.84 -21.75
CA LEU A 64 16.52 29.89 -20.66
C LEU A 64 17.14 30.37 -19.34
N ALA A 65 18.39 29.98 -19.08
CA ALA A 65 19.12 30.45 -17.88
C ALA A 65 19.41 31.97 -17.92
N ALA A 66 19.47 32.55 -19.10
CA ALA A 66 19.67 34.00 -19.28
C ALA A 66 18.38 34.83 -19.11
N MET A 67 17.22 34.21 -18.94
CA MET A 67 15.96 34.93 -18.76
C MET A 67 15.92 35.63 -17.40
N PRO A 68 15.38 36.86 -17.33
CA PRO A 68 15.19 37.56 -16.06
C PRO A 68 14.28 36.77 -15.11
N GLY A 69 14.75 36.55 -13.88
CA GLY A 69 14.02 35.80 -12.85
C GLY A 69 14.30 34.27 -12.85
N VAL A 70 15.06 33.75 -13.79
CA VAL A 70 15.53 32.35 -13.78
C VAL A 70 16.81 32.25 -12.94
N ARG A 71 16.82 31.38 -11.97
CA ARG A 71 17.97 31.06 -11.11
C ARG A 71 18.74 29.85 -11.65
N ASN A 72 18.02 28.91 -12.23
CA ASN A 72 18.59 27.75 -12.90
C ASN A 72 17.61 27.21 -13.94
N ALA A 73 18.11 26.77 -15.08
CA ALA A 73 17.34 26.08 -16.11
C ALA A 73 17.92 24.70 -16.36
N THR A 74 17.06 23.72 -16.53
CA THR A 74 17.45 22.35 -16.88
C THR A 74 16.59 21.88 -18.05
N VAL A 75 17.24 21.46 -19.13
CA VAL A 75 16.56 20.87 -20.29
C VAL A 75 16.97 19.40 -20.38
N MET A 76 15.97 18.51 -20.40
CA MET A 76 16.20 17.06 -20.47
C MET A 76 15.51 16.46 -21.70
N PHE A 77 16.07 15.38 -22.22
CA PHE A 77 15.40 14.58 -23.24
C PHE A 77 14.52 13.52 -22.61
N THR A 78 13.31 13.40 -23.13
CA THR A 78 12.40 12.30 -22.87
C THR A 78 12.24 11.47 -24.14
N ALA A 79 12.21 10.15 -24.04
CA ALA A 79 11.94 9.31 -25.19
C ALA A 79 10.51 9.61 -25.71
N PRO A 80 10.29 9.72 -27.05
CA PRO A 80 8.95 9.71 -27.57
C PRO A 80 8.24 8.50 -26.98
N ARG A 81 7.10 8.70 -26.34
CA ARG A 81 6.22 7.59 -26.00
C ARG A 81 5.93 6.91 -27.33
N ALA A 82 6.45 5.69 -27.53
CA ALA A 82 6.01 4.86 -28.64
C ALA A 82 4.51 5.01 -28.66
N ALA A 83 3.92 5.41 -29.79
CA ALA A 83 2.48 5.50 -29.92
C ALA A 83 1.95 4.17 -29.47
N ALA A 84 1.48 4.10 -28.23
CA ALA A 84 0.77 2.94 -27.73
C ALA A 84 -0.34 2.74 -28.77
N PRO A 85 -0.57 1.51 -29.26
CA PRO A 85 -1.68 1.23 -30.11
C PRO A 85 -2.87 1.90 -29.45
N GLN A 86 -3.60 2.70 -30.22
CA GLN A 86 -4.67 3.57 -29.73
C GLN A 86 -5.51 2.84 -28.70
N PRO A 87 -5.92 3.49 -27.59
CA PRO A 87 -6.63 2.83 -26.48
C PRO A 87 -8.09 2.46 -26.84
N GLN A 88 -8.37 2.06 -28.09
CA GLN A 88 -9.64 1.45 -28.45
C GLN A 88 -9.78 -0.01 -27.97
N ALA A 89 -8.66 -0.67 -27.59
CA ALA A 89 -8.73 -1.98 -26.96
C ALA A 89 -8.57 -1.95 -25.44
N GLN A 90 -8.23 -0.78 -24.84
CA GLN A 90 -8.14 -0.62 -23.38
C GLN A 90 -9.27 0.21 -22.78
N ALA A 91 -10.15 0.81 -23.58
CA ALA A 91 -11.44 1.31 -23.10
C ALA A 91 -12.43 0.17 -22.79
N GLN A 92 -12.02 -1.08 -23.04
CA GLN A 92 -12.63 -2.31 -22.54
C GLN A 92 -11.77 -3.03 -21.49
N ALA A 93 -10.77 -2.38 -20.88
CA ALA A 93 -10.52 -2.65 -19.48
C ALA A 93 -11.80 -2.20 -18.77
N GLN A 94 -12.80 -3.07 -18.88
CA GLN A 94 -14.06 -3.08 -18.18
C GLN A 94 -13.81 -2.44 -16.83
N ALA A 95 -14.63 -1.47 -16.45
CA ALA A 95 -14.92 -1.25 -15.06
C ALA A 95 -15.27 -2.64 -14.50
N GLN A 96 -14.26 -3.40 -14.08
CA GLN A 96 -14.47 -4.65 -13.40
C GLN A 96 -15.25 -4.25 -12.18
N GLU A 97 -16.44 -4.80 -12.08
CA GLU A 97 -17.30 -4.52 -10.93
C GLU A 97 -16.47 -4.66 -9.65
N PRO A 98 -16.63 -3.75 -8.68
CA PRO A 98 -15.94 -3.87 -7.41
C PRO A 98 -16.20 -5.26 -6.83
N GLY A 99 -15.18 -6.12 -6.78
CA GLY A 99 -15.32 -7.47 -6.27
C GLY A 99 -14.75 -8.60 -7.12
N THR A 100 -14.36 -8.36 -8.39
CA THR A 100 -13.85 -9.43 -9.28
C THR A 100 -12.34 -9.64 -9.21
N LEU A 101 -11.58 -8.76 -8.54
CA LEU A 101 -10.11 -8.86 -8.48
C LEU A 101 -9.60 -10.11 -7.73
N LEU A 102 -10.39 -10.64 -6.80
CA LEU A 102 -10.08 -11.83 -6.00
C LEU A 102 -11.31 -12.75 -5.94
N GLY A 103 -11.87 -13.10 -7.09
CA GLY A 103 -13.15 -13.83 -7.21
C GLY A 103 -13.19 -15.22 -6.56
N GLN A 104 -12.05 -15.78 -6.16
CA GLN A 104 -11.94 -17.08 -5.46
C GLN A 104 -11.75 -16.92 -3.95
N VAL A 105 -11.91 -15.71 -3.42
CA VAL A 105 -11.76 -15.41 -2.00
C VAL A 105 -13.13 -15.15 -1.37
N GLY A 106 -13.45 -15.90 -0.32
CA GLY A 106 -14.72 -15.76 0.40
C GLY A 106 -14.87 -14.42 1.09
N SER A 107 -13.87 -14.00 1.85
CA SER A 107 -13.88 -12.73 2.60
C SER A 107 -12.51 -12.06 2.54
N ILE A 108 -12.49 -10.74 2.35
CA ILE A 108 -11.26 -9.96 2.35
C ILE A 108 -11.26 -9.05 3.58
N VAL A 109 -10.26 -9.23 4.46
CA VAL A 109 -10.08 -8.48 5.70
C VAL A 109 -8.89 -7.54 5.55
N ALA A 110 -9.11 -6.25 5.69
CA ALA A 110 -8.04 -5.26 5.72
C ALA A 110 -7.50 -5.10 7.15
N VAL A 111 -6.18 -5.17 7.33
CA VAL A 111 -5.50 -4.78 8.56
C VAL A 111 -4.86 -3.41 8.33
N ALA A 112 -5.28 -2.43 9.07
CA ALA A 112 -4.93 -1.04 8.89
C ALA A 112 -4.47 -0.38 10.19
N SER A 113 -3.70 0.68 10.06
CA SER A 113 -3.33 1.54 11.19
C SER A 113 -3.29 3.00 10.75
N GLY A 114 -3.61 3.91 11.65
CA GLY A 114 -3.57 5.35 11.35
C GLY A 114 -2.16 5.91 11.24
N LYS A 115 -1.15 5.22 11.79
CA LYS A 115 0.28 5.59 11.72
C LYS A 115 1.18 4.37 11.63
N GLY A 116 2.45 4.58 11.24
CA GLY A 116 3.49 3.56 11.28
C GLY A 116 3.96 3.24 12.70
N GLY A 117 4.57 2.07 12.88
CA GLY A 117 5.21 1.66 14.14
C GLY A 117 4.28 1.10 15.22
N VAL A 118 2.98 0.93 14.97
CA VAL A 118 2.03 0.32 15.92
C VAL A 118 2.00 -1.21 15.88
N GLY A 119 2.82 -1.84 15.03
CA GLY A 119 2.87 -3.29 14.87
C GLY A 119 1.77 -3.86 13.98
N LYS A 120 1.25 -3.08 13.02
CA LYS A 120 0.22 -3.49 12.04
C LYS A 120 0.55 -4.83 11.37
N SER A 121 1.73 -4.94 10.75
CA SER A 121 2.17 -6.14 10.03
C SER A 121 2.36 -7.34 10.96
N THR A 122 2.84 -7.11 12.19
CA THR A 122 2.91 -8.15 13.24
C THR A 122 1.52 -8.72 13.55
N VAL A 123 0.53 -7.83 13.69
CA VAL A 123 -0.86 -8.25 13.91
C VAL A 123 -1.41 -8.95 12.67
N ALA A 124 -1.17 -8.42 11.46
CA ALA A 124 -1.65 -9.04 10.21
C ALA A 124 -1.12 -10.46 10.02
N VAL A 125 0.18 -10.67 10.19
CA VAL A 125 0.83 -11.99 10.07
C VAL A 125 0.27 -12.97 11.10
N ASN A 126 0.26 -12.60 12.38
CA ASN A 126 -0.18 -13.49 13.45
C ASN A 126 -1.69 -13.74 13.42
N LEU A 127 -2.51 -12.76 13.00
CA LEU A 127 -3.94 -12.96 12.72
C LEU A 127 -4.15 -13.99 11.61
N ALA A 128 -3.44 -13.85 10.48
CA ALA A 128 -3.55 -14.78 9.37
C ALA A 128 -3.16 -16.21 9.79
N VAL A 129 -2.03 -16.37 10.49
CA VAL A 129 -1.57 -17.66 11.03
C VAL A 129 -2.59 -18.25 12.02
N ALA A 130 -3.13 -17.42 12.92
CA ALA A 130 -4.11 -17.90 13.90
C ALA A 130 -5.43 -18.34 13.22
N LEU A 131 -5.90 -17.64 12.18
CA LEU A 131 -7.06 -18.06 11.37
C LEU A 131 -6.79 -19.39 10.65
N ALA A 132 -5.59 -19.58 10.08
CA ALA A 132 -5.21 -20.83 9.42
C ALA A 132 -5.18 -21.99 10.44
N ARG A 133 -4.68 -21.76 11.65
CA ARG A 133 -4.69 -22.76 12.75
C ARG A 133 -6.10 -23.11 13.21
N GLN A 134 -7.08 -22.22 13.00
CA GLN A 134 -8.51 -22.49 13.24
C GLN A 134 -9.19 -23.22 12.06
N GLY A 135 -8.40 -23.69 11.07
CA GLY A 135 -8.89 -24.49 9.95
C GLY A 135 -9.39 -23.69 8.75
N LYS A 136 -9.23 -22.35 8.70
CA LYS A 136 -9.55 -21.54 7.52
C LYS A 136 -8.43 -21.64 6.48
N ARG A 137 -8.78 -21.63 5.19
CA ARG A 137 -7.85 -21.48 4.07
C ARG A 137 -7.54 -19.99 3.95
N VAL A 138 -6.33 -19.58 4.30
CA VAL A 138 -5.98 -18.17 4.47
C VAL A 138 -4.93 -17.72 3.46
N GLY A 139 -5.22 -16.61 2.77
CA GLY A 139 -4.27 -15.83 2.01
C GLY A 139 -3.75 -14.64 2.82
N LEU A 140 -2.50 -14.25 2.60
CA LEU A 140 -1.91 -13.05 3.17
C LEU A 140 -1.22 -12.24 2.08
N LEU A 141 -1.70 -11.03 1.84
CA LEU A 141 -1.14 -10.10 0.86
C LEU A 141 -0.58 -8.86 1.58
N ASP A 142 0.72 -8.64 1.39
CA ASP A 142 1.39 -7.41 1.81
C ASP A 142 1.14 -6.31 0.79
N ALA A 143 0.35 -5.34 1.18
CA ALA A 143 0.07 -4.15 0.38
C ALA A 143 0.92 -2.94 0.81
N ASP A 144 1.83 -3.09 1.78
CA ASP A 144 2.76 -2.05 2.20
C ASP A 144 4.02 -2.06 1.31
N ILE A 145 3.87 -1.52 0.10
CA ILE A 145 4.95 -1.50 -0.91
C ILE A 145 6.15 -0.66 -0.48
N TYR A 146 5.94 0.32 0.39
CA TYR A 146 7.01 1.20 0.86
C TYR A 146 7.93 0.55 1.89
N GLY A 147 7.42 -0.41 2.65
CA GLY A 147 8.17 -1.13 3.69
C GLY A 147 7.72 -2.58 3.80
N PRO A 148 7.89 -3.40 2.73
CA PRO A 148 7.42 -4.76 2.74
C PRO A 148 8.14 -5.58 3.82
N SER A 149 7.39 -6.14 4.76
CA SER A 149 7.93 -6.85 5.92
C SER A 149 7.61 -8.34 5.94
N LEU A 150 6.65 -8.78 5.13
CA LEU A 150 6.17 -10.17 5.15
C LEU A 150 7.24 -11.23 4.87
N PRO A 151 8.15 -11.07 3.88
CA PRO A 151 9.17 -12.09 3.62
C PRO A 151 10.00 -12.39 4.86
N ARG A 152 10.42 -11.36 5.57
CA ARG A 152 11.18 -11.48 6.82
C ARG A 152 10.35 -12.12 7.94
N MET A 153 9.13 -11.63 8.13
CA MET A 153 8.26 -12.08 9.23
C MET A 153 7.74 -13.52 9.05
N LEU A 154 7.68 -14.02 7.81
CA LEU A 154 7.31 -15.40 7.50
C LEU A 154 8.52 -16.34 7.35
N GLY A 155 9.74 -15.79 7.36
CA GLY A 155 10.97 -16.57 7.14
C GLY A 155 11.08 -17.09 5.70
N THR A 156 10.39 -16.46 4.75
CA THR A 156 10.38 -16.88 3.35
C THR A 156 11.49 -16.20 2.58
N LYS A 157 12.24 -16.99 1.81
CA LYS A 157 13.34 -16.52 0.97
C LYS A 157 13.10 -16.92 -0.49
N GLY A 158 13.55 -16.07 -1.41
CA GLY A 158 13.51 -16.34 -2.84
C GLY A 158 12.29 -15.74 -3.53
N LYS A 159 12.31 -15.83 -4.86
CA LYS A 159 11.25 -15.30 -5.74
C LYS A 159 10.13 -16.34 -5.88
N PRO A 160 8.88 -15.89 -6.04
CA PRO A 160 7.75 -16.78 -6.33
C PRO A 160 7.99 -17.55 -7.63
N GLU A 161 7.56 -18.79 -7.67
CA GLU A 161 7.56 -19.58 -8.88
C GLU A 161 6.49 -19.10 -9.85
N MET A 162 6.64 -19.45 -11.14
CA MET A 162 5.66 -19.16 -12.17
C MET A 162 4.92 -20.44 -12.56
N ALA A 163 3.59 -20.39 -12.53
CA ALA A 163 2.71 -21.41 -13.13
C ALA A 163 2.04 -20.81 -14.36
N GLY A 164 2.55 -21.13 -15.55
CA GLY A 164 2.15 -20.47 -16.79
C GLY A 164 2.48 -18.98 -16.75
N ASN A 165 1.47 -18.12 -16.81
CA ASN A 165 1.62 -16.66 -16.78
C ASN A 165 1.24 -16.03 -15.42
N LYS A 166 1.16 -16.84 -14.36
CA LYS A 166 0.81 -16.38 -13.02
C LYS A 166 1.91 -16.72 -12.01
N LEU A 167 2.10 -15.85 -11.02
CA LEU A 167 2.93 -16.10 -9.86
C LEU A 167 2.24 -17.11 -8.92
N VAL A 168 2.98 -18.06 -8.42
CA VAL A 168 2.49 -18.97 -7.38
C VAL A 168 2.71 -18.32 -6.01
N PRO A 169 1.65 -18.19 -5.17
CA PRO A 169 1.83 -17.63 -3.83
C PRO A 169 2.73 -18.55 -3.01
N ILE A 170 3.58 -17.97 -2.17
CA ILE A 170 4.51 -18.71 -1.31
C ILE A 170 3.73 -19.36 -0.17
N GLU A 171 4.06 -20.61 0.11
CA GLU A 171 3.49 -21.34 1.24
C GLU A 171 4.34 -21.16 2.48
N ALA A 172 3.74 -20.65 3.55
CA ALA A 172 4.41 -20.54 4.84
C ALA A 172 3.37 -20.61 5.97
N TRP A 173 3.66 -21.39 7.01
CA TRP A 173 2.84 -21.45 8.23
C TRP A 173 1.36 -21.77 8.00
N GLY A 174 1.04 -22.53 6.95
CA GLY A 174 -0.34 -22.85 6.55
C GLY A 174 -1.03 -21.72 5.76
N LEU A 175 -0.30 -20.69 5.34
CA LEU A 175 -0.77 -19.58 4.54
C LEU A 175 -0.34 -19.68 3.09
N LYS A 176 -1.10 -19.01 2.21
CA LYS A 176 -0.68 -18.62 0.85
C LYS A 176 -0.35 -17.14 0.89
N ALA A 177 0.92 -16.79 0.82
CA ALA A 177 1.39 -15.41 1.03
C ALA A 177 2.08 -14.84 -0.20
N ILE A 178 1.94 -13.54 -0.42
CA ILE A 178 2.70 -12.79 -1.40
C ILE A 178 2.97 -11.37 -0.89
N SER A 179 4.13 -10.86 -1.23
CA SER A 179 4.57 -9.49 -0.97
C SER A 179 5.35 -8.98 -2.17
N ILE A 180 5.37 -7.68 -2.37
CA ILE A 180 6.28 -7.06 -3.32
C ILE A 180 7.74 -7.35 -2.96
N GLY A 181 8.06 -7.52 -1.67
CA GLY A 181 9.37 -7.91 -1.18
C GLY A 181 9.82 -9.32 -1.60
N HIS A 182 8.93 -10.17 -2.13
CA HIS A 182 9.32 -11.41 -2.78
C HIS A 182 9.73 -11.23 -4.25
N VAL A 183 9.32 -10.11 -4.87
CA VAL A 183 9.52 -9.85 -6.30
C VAL A 183 10.67 -8.88 -6.54
N VAL A 184 10.80 -7.87 -5.66
CA VAL A 184 11.82 -6.81 -5.73
C VAL A 184 12.84 -7.02 -4.62
N GLU A 185 14.11 -6.87 -4.93
CA GLU A 185 15.20 -7.00 -3.95
C GLU A 185 15.19 -5.82 -2.97
N GLU A 186 15.38 -6.10 -1.66
CA GLU A 186 15.33 -5.09 -0.58
C GLU A 186 16.29 -3.91 -0.79
N GLU A 187 17.44 -4.15 -1.44
CA GLU A 187 18.46 -3.12 -1.69
C GLU A 187 18.13 -2.22 -2.89
N THR A 188 17.10 -2.54 -3.66
CA THR A 188 16.71 -1.74 -4.82
C THR A 188 15.90 -0.53 -4.38
N ALA A 189 16.54 0.64 -4.34
CA ALA A 189 15.85 1.92 -4.09
C ALA A 189 14.90 2.27 -5.24
N MET A 190 13.67 1.80 -5.18
CA MET A 190 12.61 2.17 -6.13
C MET A 190 11.85 3.40 -5.63
N VAL A 191 11.79 4.43 -6.47
CA VAL A 191 10.95 5.59 -6.18
C VAL A 191 9.51 5.26 -6.59
N TRP A 192 8.72 4.79 -5.64
CA TRP A 192 7.31 4.49 -5.83
C TRP A 192 6.46 5.75 -5.86
N ARG A 193 5.67 5.93 -6.93
CA ARG A 193 4.63 6.96 -7.02
C ARG A 193 3.26 6.30 -6.88
N GLY A 194 2.26 7.00 -6.34
CA GLY A 194 0.94 6.45 -6.05
C GLY A 194 0.33 5.58 -7.17
N PRO A 195 0.31 6.01 -8.44
CA PRO A 195 -0.20 5.19 -9.54
C PRO A 195 0.59 3.89 -9.77
N MET A 196 1.91 3.90 -9.54
CA MET A 196 2.75 2.69 -9.67
C MET A 196 2.44 1.68 -8.56
N VAL A 197 2.24 2.18 -7.34
CA VAL A 197 1.84 1.37 -6.18
C VAL A 197 0.53 0.65 -6.45
N LEU A 198 -0.49 1.37 -6.90
CA LEU A 198 -1.80 0.79 -7.22
C LEU A 198 -1.73 -0.24 -8.35
N ASN A 199 -0.92 0.00 -9.37
CA ASN A 199 -0.70 -0.96 -10.45
C ASN A 199 -0.01 -2.23 -9.94
N ALA A 200 1.04 -2.11 -9.14
CA ALA A 200 1.74 -3.26 -8.56
C ALA A 200 0.81 -4.09 -7.67
N LEU A 201 0.02 -3.44 -6.80
CA LEU A 201 -0.98 -4.13 -5.97
C LEU A 201 -2.06 -4.82 -6.80
N THR A 202 -2.55 -4.17 -7.86
CA THR A 202 -3.50 -4.78 -8.79
C THR A 202 -2.90 -6.03 -9.45
N GLN A 203 -1.61 -5.99 -9.82
CA GLN A 203 -0.91 -7.15 -10.38
C GLN A 203 -0.78 -8.28 -9.34
N LEU A 204 -0.39 -8.00 -8.10
CA LEU A 204 -0.31 -9.00 -7.03
C LEU A 204 -1.68 -9.64 -6.73
N MET A 205 -2.78 -8.93 -6.94
CA MET A 205 -4.12 -9.48 -6.79
C MET A 205 -4.56 -10.34 -7.98
N THR A 206 -4.22 -9.94 -9.21
CA THR A 206 -4.75 -10.54 -10.44
C THR A 206 -3.81 -11.53 -11.11
N GLN A 207 -2.48 -11.32 -10.99
CA GLN A 207 -1.46 -12.15 -11.64
C GLN A 207 -0.90 -13.23 -10.71
N VAL A 208 -1.38 -13.34 -9.48
CA VAL A 208 -1.08 -14.44 -8.58
C VAL A 208 -2.13 -15.54 -8.76
N ALA A 209 -1.69 -16.79 -8.79
CA ALA A 209 -2.55 -17.97 -8.88
C ALA A 209 -3.11 -18.30 -7.49
N TRP A 210 -3.93 -17.41 -6.95
CA TRP A 210 -4.60 -17.66 -5.68
C TRP A 210 -5.49 -18.89 -5.77
N PRO A 211 -5.37 -19.85 -4.85
CA PRO A 211 -6.34 -20.94 -4.75
C PRO A 211 -7.66 -20.43 -4.18
N GLU A 212 -8.61 -21.31 -4.03
CA GLU A 212 -9.84 -21.02 -3.28
C GLU A 212 -9.49 -20.76 -1.81
N LEU A 213 -9.84 -19.58 -1.30
CA LEU A 213 -9.54 -19.11 0.05
C LEU A 213 -10.82 -18.73 0.79
N ASP A 214 -10.88 -19.05 2.07
CA ASP A 214 -11.97 -18.62 2.95
C ASP A 214 -11.78 -17.14 3.34
N VAL A 215 -10.52 -16.77 3.66
CA VAL A 215 -10.17 -15.42 4.09
C VAL A 215 -8.85 -14.98 3.43
N MET A 216 -8.86 -13.74 2.92
CA MET A 216 -7.65 -13.01 2.53
C MET A 216 -7.40 -11.89 3.54
N VAL A 217 -6.25 -11.90 4.19
CA VAL A 217 -5.78 -10.80 5.03
C VAL A 217 -4.91 -9.87 4.20
N LEU A 218 -5.26 -8.59 4.17
CA LEU A 218 -4.49 -7.54 3.51
C LEU A 218 -3.76 -6.71 4.56
N ASP A 219 -2.44 -6.75 4.57
CA ASP A 219 -1.62 -5.83 5.36
C ASP A 219 -1.48 -4.50 4.60
N LEU A 220 -2.30 -3.50 4.95
CA LEU A 220 -2.34 -2.22 4.25
C LEU A 220 -1.15 -1.32 4.63
N PRO A 221 -0.73 -0.38 3.77
CA PRO A 221 0.27 0.62 4.17
C PRO A 221 -0.23 1.43 5.38
N PRO A 222 0.65 2.01 6.20
CA PRO A 222 0.24 2.83 7.34
C PRO A 222 -0.35 4.18 6.91
N GLY A 223 -1.19 4.76 7.76
CA GLY A 223 -1.81 6.07 7.54
C GLY A 223 -3.23 5.98 6.97
N THR A 224 -3.73 7.08 6.39
CA THR A 224 -5.07 7.22 5.80
C THR A 224 -4.99 7.88 4.42
N GLY A 225 -3.97 7.52 3.64
CA GLY A 225 -3.67 8.15 2.36
C GLY A 225 -4.46 7.55 1.18
N ASP A 226 -4.21 8.11 -0.01
CA ASP A 226 -4.93 7.78 -1.26
C ASP A 226 -4.84 6.29 -1.64
N VAL A 227 -3.73 5.62 -1.33
CA VAL A 227 -3.54 4.20 -1.64
C VAL A 227 -4.54 3.34 -0.86
N GLN A 228 -4.65 3.57 0.45
CA GLN A 228 -5.61 2.85 1.30
C GLN A 228 -7.05 3.11 0.87
N LEU A 229 -7.39 4.38 0.63
CA LEU A 229 -8.72 4.79 0.18
C LEU A 229 -9.08 4.11 -1.15
N THR A 230 -8.15 4.11 -2.11
CA THR A 230 -8.36 3.49 -3.42
C THR A 230 -8.52 1.98 -3.33
N LEU A 231 -7.71 1.30 -2.48
CA LEU A 231 -7.85 -0.14 -2.24
C LEU A 231 -9.20 -0.46 -1.59
N ALA A 232 -9.60 0.31 -0.58
CA ALA A 232 -10.88 0.14 0.09
C ALA A 232 -12.09 0.36 -0.84
N GLN A 233 -11.96 1.20 -1.86
CA GLN A 233 -12.99 1.42 -2.87
C GLN A 233 -13.02 0.35 -3.97
N ARG A 234 -11.86 -0.18 -4.35
CA ARG A 234 -11.74 -1.18 -5.44
C ARG A 234 -12.00 -2.60 -5.00
N LEU A 235 -11.73 -2.91 -3.73
CA LEU A 235 -11.92 -4.24 -3.17
C LEU A 235 -13.23 -4.31 -2.40
N LYS A 236 -13.94 -5.41 -2.57
CA LYS A 236 -15.10 -5.71 -1.73
C LYS A 236 -14.61 -6.23 -0.37
N LEU A 237 -14.16 -5.31 0.48
CA LEU A 237 -13.70 -5.66 1.82
C LEU A 237 -14.88 -6.15 2.67
N ALA A 238 -14.74 -7.31 3.28
CA ALA A 238 -15.69 -7.82 4.27
C ALA A 238 -15.63 -6.98 5.56
N GLY A 239 -14.46 -6.40 5.85
CA GLY A 239 -14.27 -5.44 6.92
C GLY A 239 -12.82 -5.08 7.18
N ALA A 240 -12.62 -4.15 8.10
CA ALA A 240 -11.32 -3.66 8.51
C ALA A 240 -11.05 -3.93 10.00
N VAL A 241 -9.85 -4.43 10.30
CA VAL A 241 -9.26 -4.52 11.63
C VAL A 241 -8.33 -3.33 11.81
N ILE A 242 -8.56 -2.51 12.82
CA ILE A 242 -7.76 -1.32 13.09
C ILE A 242 -6.79 -1.62 14.22
N VAL A 243 -5.49 -1.48 13.95
CA VAL A 243 -4.43 -1.68 14.94
C VAL A 243 -4.00 -0.35 15.52
N SER A 244 -4.01 -0.26 16.85
CA SER A 244 -3.53 0.91 17.60
C SER A 244 -2.70 0.47 18.80
N THR A 245 -2.04 1.43 19.44
CA THR A 245 -1.43 1.28 20.76
C THR A 245 -2.21 2.11 21.76
N PRO A 246 -2.06 1.94 23.10
CA PRO A 246 -2.82 2.69 24.10
C PRO A 246 -2.57 4.21 24.10
N GLN A 247 -1.51 4.66 23.44
CA GLN A 247 -1.10 6.08 23.43
C GLN A 247 -2.14 6.98 22.74
N ASP A 248 -2.46 8.14 23.31
CA ASP A 248 -3.44 9.09 22.79
C ASP A 248 -3.24 9.47 21.31
N ILE A 249 -1.98 9.70 20.91
CA ILE A 249 -1.67 10.03 19.51
C ILE A 249 -2.03 8.88 18.57
N SER A 250 -1.78 7.62 18.98
CA SER A 250 -2.18 6.45 18.20
C SER A 250 -3.69 6.31 18.08
N LEU A 251 -4.42 6.63 19.17
CA LEU A 251 -5.87 6.59 19.20
C LEU A 251 -6.49 7.67 18.29
N LEU A 252 -5.90 8.88 18.24
CA LEU A 252 -6.31 9.92 17.29
C LEU A 252 -6.20 9.43 15.83
N ASP A 253 -5.10 8.77 15.50
CA ASP A 253 -4.89 8.24 14.15
C ASP A 253 -5.80 7.02 13.86
N ALA A 254 -6.07 6.17 14.84
CA ALA A 254 -7.06 5.10 14.72
C ALA A 254 -8.47 5.64 14.40
N ARG A 255 -8.89 6.75 15.04
CA ARG A 255 -10.15 7.45 14.72
C ARG A 255 -10.22 7.87 13.26
N ARG A 256 -9.14 8.44 12.73
CA ARG A 256 -9.05 8.85 11.32
C ARG A 256 -9.19 7.64 10.39
N GLY A 257 -8.52 6.52 10.72
CA GLY A 257 -8.66 5.26 9.99
C GLY A 257 -10.09 4.74 9.99
N ILE A 258 -10.74 4.67 11.15
CA ILE A 258 -12.15 4.25 11.27
C ILE A 258 -13.06 5.17 10.46
N SER A 259 -12.86 6.48 10.55
CA SER A 259 -13.64 7.47 9.78
C SER A 259 -13.49 7.28 8.27
N MET A 260 -12.26 7.04 7.79
CA MET A 260 -11.98 6.77 6.38
C MET A 260 -12.73 5.52 5.89
N PHE A 261 -12.65 4.40 6.60
CA PHE A 261 -13.35 3.17 6.20
C PHE A 261 -14.87 3.34 6.20
N ARG A 262 -15.42 4.07 7.18
CA ARG A 262 -16.86 4.40 7.22
C ARG A 262 -17.29 5.22 6.01
N GLN A 263 -16.50 6.21 5.56
CA GLN A 263 -16.78 7.01 4.37
C GLN A 263 -16.90 6.16 3.10
N VAL A 264 -16.10 5.11 2.98
CA VAL A 264 -16.14 4.17 1.85
C VAL A 264 -17.03 2.95 2.11
N ARG A 265 -17.82 2.98 3.19
CA ARG A 265 -18.79 1.93 3.56
C ARG A 265 -18.17 0.56 3.80
N VAL A 266 -16.93 0.51 4.28
CA VAL A 266 -16.29 -0.72 4.75
C VAL A 266 -16.63 -0.92 6.22
N PRO A 267 -17.19 -2.09 6.59
CA PRO A 267 -17.47 -2.41 8.00
C PRO A 267 -16.20 -2.41 8.85
N ILE A 268 -16.29 -1.97 10.09
CA ILE A 268 -15.19 -2.09 11.05
C ILE A 268 -15.43 -3.38 11.85
N LEU A 269 -14.58 -4.39 11.64
CA LEU A 269 -14.60 -5.64 12.40
C LEU A 269 -14.21 -5.41 13.84
N GLY A 270 -13.33 -4.45 14.08
CA GLY A 270 -12.99 -3.99 15.41
C GLY A 270 -11.59 -3.39 15.51
N VAL A 271 -11.22 -3.08 16.75
CA VAL A 271 -9.92 -2.49 17.13
C VAL A 271 -9.09 -3.51 17.91
N VAL A 272 -7.80 -3.64 17.57
CA VAL A 272 -6.81 -4.39 18.32
C VAL A 272 -5.90 -3.40 19.04
N GLU A 273 -5.77 -3.52 20.36
CA GLU A 273 -4.78 -2.79 21.14
C GLU A 273 -3.48 -3.59 21.18
N ASN A 274 -2.53 -3.21 20.35
CA ASN A 274 -1.20 -3.82 20.36
C ASN A 274 -0.28 -3.09 21.33
N MET A 275 0.72 -3.79 21.88
CA MET A 275 1.63 -3.25 22.92
C MET A 275 0.86 -2.74 24.14
N SER A 276 -0.22 -3.44 24.50
CA SER A 276 -1.19 -3.02 25.51
C SER A 276 -0.58 -2.96 26.90
N PHE A 277 0.22 -3.95 27.25
CA PHE A 277 0.91 -4.04 28.54
C PHE A 277 2.18 -4.87 28.42
N PHE A 278 3.10 -4.65 29.33
CA PHE A 278 4.34 -5.39 29.47
C PHE A 278 4.29 -6.29 30.69
N CYS A 279 4.69 -7.56 30.54
CA CYS A 279 4.93 -8.46 31.66
C CYS A 279 6.43 -8.68 31.81
N CYS A 280 6.98 -8.39 32.99
CA CYS A 280 8.38 -8.60 33.29
C CYS A 280 8.72 -10.10 33.21
N PRO A 281 9.69 -10.52 32.36
CA PRO A 281 10.03 -11.93 32.21
C PRO A 281 10.66 -12.55 33.48
N ASN A 282 11.18 -11.71 34.42
CA ASN A 282 11.83 -12.19 35.62
C ASN A 282 10.85 -12.37 36.80
N CYS A 283 9.90 -11.45 37.00
CA CYS A 283 9.00 -11.46 38.17
C CYS A 283 7.52 -11.53 37.82
N GLY A 284 7.17 -11.50 36.54
CA GLY A 284 5.76 -11.53 36.07
C GLY A 284 4.98 -10.25 36.33
N THR A 285 5.61 -9.21 36.92
CA THR A 285 4.92 -7.95 37.19
C THR A 285 4.45 -7.31 35.89
N ARG A 286 3.15 -7.02 35.82
CA ARG A 286 2.54 -6.29 34.73
C ARG A 286 2.79 -4.77 34.90
N THR A 287 3.16 -4.13 33.81
CA THR A 287 3.38 -2.66 33.74
C THR A 287 2.75 -2.12 32.47
N ASP A 288 1.93 -1.11 32.58
CA ASP A 288 1.24 -0.47 31.47
C ASP A 288 2.10 0.69 30.93
N ILE A 289 3.18 0.36 30.18
CA ILE A 289 4.23 1.29 29.72
C ILE A 289 3.64 2.44 28.90
N PHE A 290 2.66 2.17 28.05
CA PHE A 290 2.03 3.15 27.16
C PHE A 290 0.62 3.57 27.61
N GLY A 291 0.23 3.27 28.86
CA GLY A 291 -1.13 3.37 29.35
C GLY A 291 -1.90 2.05 29.15
N HIS A 292 -3.16 2.00 29.58
CA HIS A 292 -3.98 0.78 29.54
C HIS A 292 -5.40 1.08 29.08
N GLY A 293 -5.95 0.20 28.24
CA GLY A 293 -7.36 0.21 27.85
C GLY A 293 -7.78 1.40 26.98
N GLY A 294 -6.81 2.18 26.48
CA GLY A 294 -7.13 3.35 25.66
C GLY A 294 -7.87 2.99 24.38
N ALA A 295 -7.44 1.90 23.69
CA ALA A 295 -8.10 1.47 22.46
C ALA A 295 -9.46 0.79 22.73
N GLU A 296 -9.62 0.12 23.86
CA GLU A 296 -10.92 -0.42 24.27
C GLU A 296 -11.93 0.70 24.57
N ALA A 297 -11.54 1.69 25.37
CA ALA A 297 -12.39 2.85 25.66
C ALA A 297 -12.75 3.61 24.39
N GLU A 298 -11.79 3.76 23.47
CA GLU A 298 -12.01 4.41 22.18
C GLU A 298 -12.97 3.60 21.28
N ALA A 299 -12.83 2.28 21.23
CA ALA A 299 -13.72 1.39 20.50
C ALA A 299 -15.17 1.52 21.01
N GLN A 300 -15.36 1.52 22.34
CA GLN A 300 -16.66 1.75 22.98
C GLN A 300 -17.23 3.12 22.61
N ARG A 301 -16.42 4.18 22.67
CA ARG A 301 -16.83 5.55 22.33
C ARG A 301 -17.28 5.67 20.87
N LEU A 302 -16.63 4.94 19.97
CA LEU A 302 -16.92 4.94 18.53
C LEU A 302 -18.00 3.94 18.13
N GLY A 303 -18.49 3.11 19.06
CA GLY A 303 -19.46 2.06 18.76
C GLY A 303 -18.93 1.02 17.79
N VAL A 304 -17.66 0.59 17.94
CA VAL A 304 -17.04 -0.49 17.17
C VAL A 304 -16.57 -1.60 18.13
N PRO A 305 -16.47 -2.86 17.67
CA PRO A 305 -15.98 -3.95 18.51
C PRO A 305 -14.54 -3.73 19.00
N PHE A 306 -14.22 -4.15 20.20
CA PHE A 306 -12.86 -4.35 20.67
C PHE A 306 -12.49 -5.82 20.48
N LEU A 307 -11.45 -6.11 19.69
CA LEU A 307 -11.07 -7.48 19.31
C LEU A 307 -10.12 -8.12 20.32
N GLY A 308 -9.43 -7.32 21.10
CA GLY A 308 -8.53 -7.78 22.15
C GLY A 308 -7.26 -6.96 22.28
N ALA A 309 -6.50 -7.28 23.33
CA ALA A 309 -5.23 -6.67 23.69
C ALA A 309 -4.09 -7.67 23.44
N VAL A 310 -3.05 -7.20 22.73
CA VAL A 310 -1.82 -7.96 22.50
C VAL A 310 -0.72 -7.39 23.38
N PRO A 311 -0.06 -8.19 24.22
CA PRO A 311 0.97 -7.71 25.13
C PRO A 311 2.24 -7.26 24.38
N LEU A 312 3.01 -6.39 25.02
CA LEU A 312 4.36 -6.03 24.59
C LEU A 312 5.37 -7.02 25.18
N LEU A 313 5.73 -8.02 24.41
CA LEU A 313 6.65 -9.09 24.84
C LEU A 313 7.82 -9.23 23.86
N ALA A 314 9.03 -9.42 24.40
CA ALA A 314 10.23 -9.65 23.59
C ALA A 314 10.09 -10.82 22.60
N PRO A 315 9.50 -11.99 22.97
CA PRO A 315 9.29 -13.08 22.04
C PRO A 315 8.49 -12.74 20.79
N ILE A 316 7.54 -11.78 20.85
CA ILE A 316 6.79 -11.37 19.65
C ILE A 316 7.75 -10.73 18.63
N ARG A 317 8.66 -9.86 19.07
CA ARG A 317 9.67 -9.24 18.21
C ARG A 317 10.66 -10.29 17.71
N GLU A 318 11.21 -11.10 18.62
CA GLU A 318 12.24 -12.09 18.31
C GLU A 318 11.76 -13.11 17.28
N THR A 319 10.55 -13.62 17.44
CA THR A 319 9.95 -14.56 16.49
C THR A 319 9.60 -13.89 15.16
N SER A 320 9.17 -12.63 15.17
CA SER A 320 8.95 -11.87 13.93
C SER A 320 10.25 -11.65 13.15
N ASP A 321 11.34 -11.29 13.84
CA ASP A 321 12.66 -11.11 13.24
C ASP A 321 13.26 -12.42 12.72
N ALA A 322 12.97 -13.54 13.41
CA ALA A 322 13.41 -14.89 13.03
C ALA A 322 12.56 -15.52 11.91
N GLY A 323 11.44 -14.91 11.50
CA GLY A 323 10.53 -15.47 10.51
C GLY A 323 9.70 -16.65 11.01
N THR A 324 9.46 -16.72 12.31
CA THR A 324 8.71 -17.79 12.98
C THR A 324 7.53 -17.21 13.78
N PRO A 325 6.43 -16.80 13.13
CA PRO A 325 5.32 -16.10 13.77
C PRO A 325 4.89 -16.75 15.07
N ILE A 326 4.70 -15.97 16.14
CA ILE A 326 4.46 -16.51 17.48
C ILE A 326 3.14 -17.28 17.58
N ALA A 327 2.17 -16.93 16.77
CA ALA A 327 0.91 -17.67 16.65
C ALA A 327 1.10 -19.11 16.13
N ALA A 328 2.22 -19.41 15.42
CA ALA A 328 2.60 -20.75 14.97
C ALA A 328 3.60 -21.39 15.92
N SER A 329 4.69 -20.68 16.27
CA SER A 329 5.84 -21.22 17.00
C SER A 329 5.56 -21.44 18.50
N ALA A 330 4.71 -20.59 19.10
CA ALA A 330 4.35 -20.70 20.52
C ALA A 330 2.85 -20.35 20.75
N PRO A 331 1.90 -21.15 20.20
CA PRO A 331 0.48 -20.83 20.22
C PRO A 331 -0.13 -20.80 21.64
N GLU A 332 0.44 -21.59 22.56
CA GLU A 332 -0.01 -21.67 23.95
C GLU A 332 0.62 -20.59 24.86
N SER A 333 1.51 -19.77 24.32
CA SER A 333 2.05 -18.61 25.05
C SER A 333 0.97 -17.54 25.25
N GLU A 334 1.22 -16.61 26.16
CA GLU A 334 0.33 -15.45 26.38
C GLU A 334 0.06 -14.69 25.05
N ALA A 335 1.10 -14.43 24.28
CA ALA A 335 0.98 -13.77 22.97
C ALA A 335 0.24 -14.65 21.95
N GLY A 336 0.55 -15.95 21.88
CA GLY A 336 -0.14 -16.88 20.97
C GLY A 336 -1.65 -16.93 21.25
N ARG A 337 -2.04 -17.04 22.52
CA ARG A 337 -3.44 -17.00 22.93
C ARG A 337 -4.12 -15.66 22.63
N ALA A 338 -3.40 -14.54 22.80
CA ALA A 338 -3.94 -13.23 22.45
C ALA A 338 -4.27 -13.13 20.95
N PHE A 339 -3.38 -13.57 20.06
CA PHE A 339 -3.65 -13.60 18.62
C PHE A 339 -4.77 -14.60 18.26
N ALA A 340 -4.83 -15.75 18.93
CA ALA A 340 -5.91 -16.71 18.72
C ALA A 340 -7.29 -16.13 19.12
N ALA A 341 -7.37 -15.37 20.21
CA ALA A 341 -8.58 -14.68 20.63
C ALA A 341 -9.02 -13.61 19.61
N VAL A 342 -8.06 -12.79 19.12
CA VAL A 342 -8.31 -11.81 18.07
C VAL A 342 -8.83 -12.49 16.79
N ALA A 343 -8.22 -13.61 16.38
CA ALA A 343 -8.64 -14.36 15.20
C ALA A 343 -10.08 -14.91 15.36
N THR A 344 -10.43 -15.43 16.54
CA THR A 344 -11.79 -15.89 16.85
C THR A 344 -12.80 -14.75 16.76
N ALA A 345 -12.49 -13.59 17.31
CA ALA A 345 -13.35 -12.42 17.24
C ALA A 345 -13.54 -11.92 15.80
N VAL A 346 -12.47 -11.91 15.00
CA VAL A 346 -12.53 -11.56 13.57
C VAL A 346 -13.40 -12.56 12.80
N ALA A 347 -13.20 -13.87 13.00
CA ALA A 347 -13.99 -14.90 12.34
C ALA A 347 -15.48 -14.77 12.67
N ALA A 348 -15.83 -14.55 13.93
CA ALA A 348 -17.21 -14.32 14.36
C ALA A 348 -17.82 -13.07 13.71
N GLY A 349 -17.03 -11.99 13.57
CA GLY A 349 -17.45 -10.78 12.87
C GLY A 349 -17.73 -11.01 11.38
N LEU A 350 -16.95 -11.87 10.73
CA LEU A 350 -17.16 -12.24 9.33
C LEU A 350 -18.42 -13.10 9.13
N ASP A 351 -18.65 -14.07 10.01
CA ASP A 351 -19.82 -14.95 9.94
C ASP A 351 -21.13 -14.18 10.24
N GLY A 352 -21.07 -13.15 11.11
CA GLY A 352 -22.22 -12.27 11.44
C GLY A 352 -22.53 -11.24 10.34
N ALA A 353 -21.55 -10.91 9.50
CA ALA A 353 -21.70 -9.98 8.38
C ALA A 353 -22.24 -10.63 7.12
N GLY A 354 -22.98 -11.72 7.15
CA GLY A 354 -23.47 -12.54 6.04
C GLY A 354 -23.43 -11.86 4.66
N PRO A 355 -23.38 -12.56 3.53
CA PRO A 355 -23.21 -11.94 2.21
C PRO A 355 -24.23 -10.83 2.05
N ALA A 356 -23.78 -9.59 1.79
CA ALA A 356 -24.66 -8.44 1.58
C ALA A 356 -25.69 -8.84 0.51
N ARG A 357 -26.92 -9.17 0.94
CA ARG A 357 -28.03 -9.45 0.05
C ARG A 357 -28.27 -8.18 -0.74
N GLY A 358 -27.93 -8.20 -2.02
CA GLY A 358 -28.30 -7.16 -2.96
C GLY A 358 -29.82 -6.92 -2.88
N PRO A 359 -30.31 -5.71 -3.18
CA PRO A 359 -31.74 -5.41 -3.16
C PRO A 359 -32.44 -6.41 -4.07
N ARG A 360 -33.38 -7.16 -3.51
CA ARG A 360 -34.26 -8.08 -4.27
C ARG A 360 -35.26 -7.18 -4.99
N ILE A 361 -35.08 -7.01 -6.30
CA ILE A 361 -36.10 -6.35 -7.14
C ILE A 361 -37.26 -7.33 -7.21
N VAL A 362 -38.33 -7.05 -6.49
CA VAL A 362 -39.63 -7.69 -6.68
C VAL A 362 -40.32 -6.91 -7.79
N ILE A 363 -40.45 -7.50 -8.95
CA ILE A 363 -41.30 -6.99 -10.05
C ILE A 363 -42.71 -7.54 -9.72
N GLU A 364 -43.62 -6.65 -9.32
CA GLU A 364 -45.07 -6.91 -9.32
C GLU A 364 -45.63 -6.71 -10.72
#